data_24dc11ccb56a257d250c958d22b4c404
#
_entry.id   24dc11ccb56a257d250c958d22b4c404
#
_cell.length_a   1.000
_cell.length_b   1.000
_cell.length_c   1.000
_cell.angle_alpha   90.00
_cell.angle_beta   90.00
_cell.angle_gamma   90.00
#
_symmetry.space_group_name_H-M   'P 1'
#
loop_
_entity.id
_entity.type
_entity.pdbx_description
1 polymer ?
#
loop_
_entity_poly.entity_id
_entity_poly.type
_entity_poly.pdbx_seq_one_letter_code
_entity_poly.pdbx_strand_id
1 'polypeptide(L)'
;MKMLRTILLSLFILPLAVGCGTVGKDFDSSKIKKIQNNLTTQLEVLDWFGVPYKEGTENKYIMWTYQVDTWQAIGEGQSKGLVILFDEKNVVKAHRYESN
;
A
#
# COMPACT_ATOMS: atom_id res chain seq x y z
N MET A 1 -15.42 -34.24 -29.45
CA MET A 1 -14.25 -34.05 -28.59
C MET A 1 -13.59 -32.69 -28.79
N LYS A 2 -13.38 -32.25 -29.99
CA LYS A 2 -12.78 -30.94 -30.22
C LYS A 2 -13.67 -29.78 -29.78
N MET A 3 -14.98 -29.94 -29.83
CA MET A 3 -15.92 -28.91 -29.37
C MET A 3 -15.87 -28.68 -27.88
N LEU A 4 -15.61 -29.70 -27.08
CA LEU A 4 -15.49 -29.58 -25.62
C LEU A 4 -14.32 -28.74 -25.22
N ARG A 5 -13.21 -28.80 -25.93
CA ARG A 5 -12.04 -27.97 -25.65
C ARG A 5 -12.30 -26.49 -25.89
N THR A 6 -13.04 -26.21 -26.94
CA THR A 6 -13.38 -24.82 -27.29
C THR A 6 -14.30 -24.20 -26.23
N ILE A 7 -15.25 -24.98 -25.72
CA ILE A 7 -16.17 -24.51 -24.70
C ILE A 7 -15.42 -24.24 -23.39
N LEU A 8 -14.47 -25.11 -23.03
CA LEU A 8 -13.66 -24.93 -21.82
C LEU A 8 -12.79 -23.68 -21.87
N LEU A 9 -12.26 -23.37 -23.05
CA LEU A 9 -11.44 -22.15 -23.23
C LEU A 9 -12.26 -20.89 -23.08
N SER A 10 -13.50 -20.87 -23.52
CA SER A 10 -14.34 -19.68 -23.39
C SER A 10 -14.76 -19.39 -21.98
N LEU A 11 -14.73 -20.36 -21.07
CA LEU A 11 -15.03 -20.12 -19.65
C LEU A 11 -13.96 -19.32 -18.94
N PHE A 12 -12.73 -19.34 -19.42
CA PHE A 12 -11.64 -18.57 -18.80
C PHE A 12 -11.71 -17.07 -19.05
N ILE A 13 -12.52 -16.63 -19.98
CA ILE A 13 -12.63 -15.23 -20.33
C ILE A 13 -13.62 -14.49 -19.42
N LEU A 14 -14.59 -15.20 -18.87
CA LEU A 14 -15.66 -14.62 -18.06
C LEU A 14 -15.20 -13.95 -16.75
N PRO A 15 -14.24 -14.51 -15.99
CA PRO A 15 -13.83 -13.89 -14.72
C PRO A 15 -13.09 -12.58 -14.85
N LEU A 16 -12.72 -12.17 -16.05
CA LEU A 16 -11.92 -10.96 -16.25
C LEU A 16 -12.74 -9.67 -16.30
N ALA A 17 -14.06 -9.77 -16.26
CA ALA A 17 -14.93 -8.61 -16.36
C ALA A 17 -15.24 -7.99 -15.00
N VAL A 18 -14.23 -7.83 -14.14
CA VAL A 18 -14.40 -7.23 -12.82
C VAL A 18 -13.99 -5.78 -12.87
N GLY A 19 -14.86 -4.88 -12.38
CA GLY A 19 -14.68 -3.44 -12.46
C GLY A 19 -14.16 -2.76 -11.20
N CYS A 20 -13.63 -3.50 -10.22
CA CYS A 20 -13.07 -2.90 -9.02
C CYS A 20 -11.85 -3.68 -8.56
N GLY A 21 -11.01 -3.03 -7.77
CA GLY A 21 -9.81 -3.67 -7.28
C GLY A 21 -9.07 -2.84 -6.25
N THR A 22 -8.00 -3.43 -5.72
CA THR A 22 -7.13 -2.81 -4.73
C THR A 22 -5.68 -3.10 -5.10
N VAL A 23 -4.84 -2.08 -5.10
CA VAL A 23 -3.39 -2.20 -5.22
C VAL A 23 -2.76 -1.70 -3.93
N GLY A 24 -1.78 -2.44 -3.41
CA GLY A 24 -1.12 -2.09 -2.17
C GLY A 24 -1.77 -2.76 -0.98
N LYS A 25 -1.49 -2.25 0.20
CA LYS A 25 -1.94 -2.80 1.47
C LYS A 25 -2.49 -1.68 2.33
N ASP A 26 -3.70 -1.86 2.84
CA ASP A 26 -4.32 -0.86 3.70
C ASP A 26 -3.59 -0.73 5.03
N PHE A 27 -3.67 0.45 5.63
CA PHE A 27 -3.05 0.74 6.90
C PHE A 27 -3.94 1.71 7.71
N ASP A 28 -3.75 1.72 9.01
CA ASP A 28 -4.56 2.54 9.93
C ASP A 28 -4.04 3.98 9.95
N SER A 29 -4.62 4.83 9.12
CA SER A 29 -4.22 6.22 9.00
C SER A 29 -4.52 7.05 10.26
N SER A 30 -5.36 6.56 11.17
CA SER A 30 -5.64 7.29 12.41
C SER A 30 -4.43 7.41 13.32
N LYS A 31 -3.43 6.56 13.12
CA LYS A 31 -2.22 6.53 13.93
C LYS A 31 -1.12 7.46 13.42
N ILE A 32 -1.31 8.06 12.27
CA ILE A 32 -0.29 8.95 11.68
C ILE A 32 0.02 10.13 12.61
N LYS A 33 -0.98 10.64 13.30
CA LYS A 33 -0.79 11.75 14.25
C LYS A 33 0.11 11.40 15.43
N LYS A 34 0.38 10.12 15.65
CA LYS A 34 1.31 9.69 16.71
C LYS A 34 2.77 9.80 16.30
N ILE A 35 3.03 9.89 15.01
CA ILE A 35 4.40 9.95 14.52
C ILE A 35 5.04 11.29 14.92
N GLN A 36 6.17 11.21 15.59
CA GLN A 36 6.95 12.39 15.96
C GLN A 36 8.33 12.25 15.34
N ASN A 37 8.67 13.18 14.44
CA ASN A 37 9.98 13.18 13.81
C ASN A 37 11.05 13.32 14.88
N ASN A 38 12.12 12.56 14.76
CA ASN A 38 13.26 12.50 15.65
C ASN A 38 12.97 11.82 17.01
N LEU A 39 11.80 11.21 17.18
CA LEU A 39 11.44 10.51 18.41
C LEU A 39 10.86 9.12 18.14
N THR A 40 9.92 8.99 17.22
CA THR A 40 9.26 7.72 16.94
C THR A 40 10.25 6.72 16.36
N THR A 41 10.27 5.52 16.90
CA THR A 41 11.18 4.47 16.44
C THR A 41 10.57 3.64 15.31
N GLN A 42 11.42 2.94 14.58
CA GLN A 42 10.99 2.02 13.54
C GLN A 42 10.10 0.91 14.10
N LEU A 43 10.40 0.41 15.30
CA LEU A 43 9.58 -0.62 15.95
C LEU A 43 8.19 -0.11 16.28
N GLU A 44 8.07 1.13 16.72
CA GLU A 44 6.77 1.74 16.95
C GLU A 44 5.96 1.87 15.67
N VAL A 45 6.61 2.29 14.58
CA VAL A 45 5.98 2.36 13.26
C VAL A 45 5.49 0.99 12.83
N LEU A 46 6.31 -0.03 13.00
CA LEU A 46 5.94 -1.40 12.65
C LEU A 46 4.74 -1.88 13.47
N ASP A 47 4.69 -1.53 14.75
CA ASP A 47 3.58 -1.89 15.62
C ASP A 47 2.29 -1.19 15.20
N TRP A 48 2.37 0.09 14.82
CA TRP A 48 1.18 0.87 14.46
C TRP A 48 0.65 0.57 13.06
N PHE A 49 1.53 0.37 12.09
CA PHE A 49 1.14 0.27 10.68
C PHE A 49 1.40 -1.10 10.07
N GLY A 50 2.16 -1.94 10.74
CA GLY A 50 2.53 -3.25 10.21
C GLY A 50 3.67 -3.17 9.20
N VAL A 51 3.84 -4.23 8.43
CA VAL A 51 4.88 -4.32 7.41
C VAL A 51 4.57 -3.34 6.28
N PRO A 52 5.53 -2.53 5.84
CA PRO A 52 5.28 -1.59 4.75
C PRO A 52 5.02 -2.30 3.42
N TYR A 53 4.30 -1.63 2.55
CA TYR A 53 4.05 -2.13 1.21
C TYR A 53 5.33 -2.18 0.39
N LYS A 54 6.20 -1.18 0.54
CA LYS A 54 7.51 -1.12 -0.12
C LYS A 54 8.57 -0.62 0.83
N GLU A 55 9.78 -1.14 0.66
CA GLU A 55 10.97 -0.65 1.34
C GLU A 55 11.98 -0.17 0.31
N GLY A 56 12.73 0.86 0.66
CA GLY A 56 13.75 1.40 -0.22
C GLY A 56 14.69 2.32 0.55
N THR A 57 15.40 3.16 -0.19
CA THR A 57 16.29 4.14 0.39
C THR A 57 16.10 5.47 -0.33
N GLU A 58 16.31 6.56 0.40
CA GLU A 58 16.36 7.90 -0.15
C GLU A 58 17.46 8.67 0.57
N ASN A 59 18.46 9.15 -0.17
CA ASN A 59 19.59 9.88 0.40
C ASN A 59 20.27 9.13 1.55
N LYS A 60 20.41 7.81 1.41
CA LYS A 60 21.02 6.90 2.39
C LYS A 60 20.13 6.58 3.59
N TYR A 61 18.93 7.14 3.66
CA TYR A 61 17.98 6.81 4.73
C TYR A 61 17.06 5.68 4.28
N ILE A 62 16.68 4.82 5.20
CA ILE A 62 15.70 3.76 4.92
C ILE A 62 14.35 4.43 4.73
N MET A 63 13.67 4.04 3.64
CA MET A 63 12.36 4.58 3.30
C MET A 63 11.32 3.46 3.33
N TRP A 64 10.30 3.63 4.15
CA TRP A 64 9.15 2.73 4.16
C TRP A 64 7.96 3.44 3.55
N THR A 65 7.28 2.75 2.64
CA THR A 65 6.10 3.27 1.97
C THR A 65 4.90 2.40 2.30
N TYR A 66 3.87 3.04 2.82
CA TYR A 66 2.55 2.44 3.02
C TYR A 66 1.63 3.04 1.98
N GLN A 67 1.00 2.22 1.18
CA GLN A 67 0.22 2.69 0.04
C GLN A 67 -0.96 1.77 -0.18
N VAL A 68 -2.13 2.35 -0.43
CA VAL A 68 -3.29 1.60 -0.90
C VAL A 68 -4.05 2.46 -1.89
N ASP A 69 -4.39 1.85 -3.02
CA ASP A 69 -5.20 2.45 -4.07
C ASP A 69 -6.36 1.51 -4.35
N THR A 70 -7.56 2.05 -4.30
CA THR A 70 -8.76 1.30 -4.63
C THR A 70 -9.47 1.97 -5.79
N TRP A 71 -10.07 1.16 -6.66
CA TRP A 71 -10.86 1.69 -7.76
C TRP A 71 -12.15 0.90 -7.90
N GLN A 72 -13.15 1.54 -8.49
CA GLN A 72 -14.46 0.95 -8.72
C GLN A 72 -14.91 1.20 -10.14
N ALA A 73 -15.76 0.30 -10.66
CA ALA A 73 -16.32 0.46 -12.00
C ALA A 73 -17.18 1.72 -12.08
N ILE A 74 -17.84 2.08 -10.99
CA ILE A 74 -18.70 3.25 -10.89
C ILE A 74 -18.28 4.03 -9.65
N GLY A 75 -18.10 5.34 -9.79
CA GLY A 75 -17.67 6.20 -8.71
C GLY A 75 -16.17 6.45 -8.71
N GLU A 76 -15.68 7.14 -7.70
CA GLU A 76 -14.27 7.48 -7.57
C GLU A 76 -13.54 6.44 -6.73
N GLY A 77 -12.32 6.13 -7.16
CA GLY A 77 -11.41 5.35 -6.35
C GLY A 77 -10.85 6.17 -5.19
N GLN A 78 -10.24 5.50 -4.25
CA GLN A 78 -9.57 6.12 -3.12
C GLN A 78 -8.09 5.78 -3.15
N SER A 79 -7.27 6.73 -2.72
CA SER A 79 -5.84 6.55 -2.64
C SER A 79 -5.32 7.18 -1.36
N LYS A 80 -4.45 6.48 -0.66
CA LYS A 80 -3.73 7.06 0.47
C LYS A 80 -2.33 6.49 0.52
N GLY A 81 -1.39 7.33 0.92
CA GLY A 81 0.01 6.96 0.98
C GLY A 81 0.72 7.63 2.13
N LEU A 82 1.56 6.88 2.81
CA LEU A 82 2.42 7.35 3.89
C LEU A 82 3.84 6.94 3.59
N VAL A 83 4.75 7.90 3.53
CA VAL A 83 6.17 7.66 3.34
C VAL A 83 6.89 8.07 4.61
N ILE A 84 7.73 7.19 5.12
CA ILE A 84 8.50 7.41 6.33
C ILE A 84 9.98 7.19 6.04
N LEU A 85 10.80 8.16 6.40
CA LEU A 85 12.25 8.05 6.34
C LEU A 85 12.79 7.82 7.75
N PHE A 86 13.71 6.86 7.88
CA PHE A 86 14.37 6.55 9.14
C PHE A 86 15.85 6.93 9.06
N ASP A 87 16.36 7.48 10.15
CA ASP A 87 17.77 7.78 10.24
C ASP A 87 18.60 6.50 10.55
N GLU A 88 19.89 6.66 10.70
CA GLU A 88 20.81 5.56 10.96
C GLU A 88 20.59 4.86 12.30
N LYS A 89 19.83 5.49 13.19
CA LYS A 89 19.45 4.91 14.51
C LYS A 89 18.06 4.27 14.46
N ASN A 90 17.46 4.16 13.25
CA ASN A 90 16.11 3.62 13.07
C ASN A 90 15.04 4.44 13.77
N VAL A 91 15.23 5.76 13.78
CA VAL A 91 14.26 6.72 14.31
C VAL A 91 13.70 7.51 13.15
N VAL A 92 12.41 7.83 13.17
CA VAL A 92 11.76 8.59 12.12
C VAL A 92 12.45 9.95 11.96
N LYS A 93 12.96 10.21 10.76
CA LYS A 93 13.55 11.49 10.41
C LYS A 93 12.52 12.42 9.80
N ALA A 94 11.65 11.88 8.96
CA ALA A 94 10.62 12.65 8.27
C ALA A 94 9.50 11.71 7.85
N HIS A 95 8.31 12.25 7.68
CA HIS A 95 7.19 11.50 7.16
C HIS A 95 6.27 12.42 6.36
N ARG A 96 5.54 11.82 5.44
CA ARG A 96 4.58 12.54 4.60
C ARG A 96 3.37 11.66 4.35
N TYR A 97 2.18 12.20 4.52
CA TYR A 97 0.93 11.51 4.28
C TYR A 97 0.10 12.26 3.25
N GLU A 98 -0.46 11.52 2.30
CA GLU A 98 -1.36 12.05 1.27
C GLU A 98 -2.58 11.14 1.13
N SER A 99 -3.74 11.75 0.91
CA SER A 99 -4.97 11.01 0.61
C SER A 99 -5.87 11.87 -0.25
N ASN A 100 -6.75 11.21 -0.99
CA ASN A 100 -7.80 11.90 -1.73
C ASN A 100 -9.17 11.52 -1.23
#